data_661252076bea7f28767e4aaf22a20a1d
#
_entry.id   661252076bea7f28767e4aaf22a20a1d
#
_cell.length_a   1.000
_cell.length_b   1.000
_cell.length_c   1.000
_cell.angle_alpha   90.00
_cell.angle_beta   90.00
_cell.angle_gamma   90.00
#
_symmetry.space_group_name_H-M   'P 1'
#
loop_
_entity.id
_entity.type
_entity.pdbx_description
1 polymer ?
#
loop_
_entity_poly.entity_id
_entity_poly.type
_entity_poly.pdbx_seq_one_letter_code
_entity_poly.pdbx_strand_id
1 'polypeptide(L)'
;MPWLRGDLQAGLTLAVFAVPQVLAFANLAGLPPVHGLYAAVVAAMLAALWGSAPHVNTGPTNSSAMLTAVAMAPFAARPDFLQIVFFFTLIVGVIRLLMGLLRTGHLVNFVPESAFLGFTEAIGLSIALGQTHELLGIPRIERANIPLQLWENLRRVGEANPHAVAIGGITLLCMFGLNRWAKRFPVGLFAIALAILYTRVVPGCDARLVRDIAHVPSGLPPFSLPWVSDSMSLLPVLMVSAVAVAIVGLVEAVSIGQNLAVKHRMHINFNQEFLAQGLSMIGCSFFSGMPGSGSFNRSAMLEESGGKTFVANLFFGASILLFLMTVPQVLEMIPTAAMAALLLYLGVKLIDIKKIKRVFRTTRHDMWVAVITFSVSLFIKIEYGLYTGIALAALLLLAKSRVLHFMEILPAPDGAFEEREYTPGSTHTPSAVVAVSVHGDLSYGIAHELMEQLNEIATLQD
;
A
#
# COMPACT_ATOMS: atom_id res chain seq x y z
N MET A 1 -23.11 9.42 -25.68
CA MET A 1 -22.58 9.75 -24.35
C MET A 1 -21.06 9.85 -24.44
N PRO A 2 -20.46 11.05 -24.43
CA PRO A 2 -19.01 11.23 -24.65
C PRO A 2 -18.13 10.62 -23.53
N TRP A 3 -18.63 10.57 -22.29
CA TRP A 3 -17.92 9.97 -21.16
C TRP A 3 -17.74 8.45 -21.28
N LEU A 4 -18.69 7.73 -21.90
CA LEU A 4 -18.62 6.26 -22.06
C LEU A 4 -17.44 5.86 -22.95
N ARG A 5 -17.15 6.63 -24.01
CA ARG A 5 -15.97 6.38 -24.88
C ARG A 5 -14.66 6.61 -24.11
N GLY A 6 -14.62 7.65 -23.28
CA GLY A 6 -13.46 7.91 -22.42
C GLY A 6 -13.24 6.79 -21.41
N ASP A 7 -14.29 6.33 -20.74
CA ASP A 7 -14.21 5.23 -19.77
C ASP A 7 -13.81 3.90 -20.40
N LEU A 8 -14.36 3.59 -21.58
CA LEU A 8 -13.96 2.39 -22.33
C LEU A 8 -12.48 2.44 -22.73
N GLN A 9 -12.04 3.56 -23.29
CA GLN A 9 -10.64 3.75 -23.68
C GLN A 9 -9.71 3.66 -22.48
N ALA A 10 -10.07 4.32 -21.37
CA ALA A 10 -9.29 4.29 -20.14
C ALA A 10 -9.21 2.88 -19.56
N GLY A 11 -10.33 2.15 -19.48
CA GLY A 11 -10.38 0.79 -18.98
C GLY A 11 -9.51 -0.17 -19.80
N LEU A 12 -9.61 -0.12 -21.13
CA LEU A 12 -8.81 -0.95 -22.04
C LEU A 12 -7.32 -0.60 -21.94
N THR A 13 -6.96 0.68 -21.97
CA THR A 13 -5.57 1.13 -21.85
C THR A 13 -4.96 0.68 -20.52
N LEU A 14 -5.72 0.84 -19.43
CA LEU A 14 -5.28 0.39 -18.12
C LEU A 14 -5.11 -1.11 -18.04
N ALA A 15 -6.00 -1.91 -18.65
CA ALA A 15 -5.92 -3.37 -18.63
C ALA A 15 -4.61 -3.85 -19.30
N VAL A 16 -4.28 -3.29 -20.46
CA VAL A 16 -3.03 -3.59 -21.17
C VAL A 16 -1.79 -3.27 -20.32
N PHE A 17 -1.82 -2.17 -19.58
CA PHE A 17 -0.73 -1.78 -18.70
C PHE A 17 -0.65 -2.63 -17.42
N ALA A 18 -1.80 -2.98 -16.85
CA ALA A 18 -1.89 -3.65 -15.55
C ALA A 18 -1.59 -5.16 -15.62
N VAL A 19 -1.89 -5.83 -16.73
CA VAL A 19 -1.70 -7.28 -16.86
C VAL A 19 -0.32 -7.75 -16.39
N PRO A 20 0.80 -7.22 -16.91
CA PRO A 20 2.12 -7.67 -16.45
C PRO A 20 2.37 -7.35 -14.97
N GLN A 21 1.85 -6.24 -14.47
CA GLN A 21 2.03 -5.84 -13.07
C GLN A 21 1.34 -6.82 -12.12
N VAL A 22 0.07 -7.17 -12.39
CA VAL A 22 -0.69 -8.03 -11.48
C VAL A 22 -0.21 -9.47 -11.51
N LEU A 23 0.31 -9.96 -12.65
CA LEU A 23 1.02 -11.23 -12.74
C LEU A 23 2.27 -11.21 -11.85
N ALA A 24 3.06 -10.14 -11.94
CA ALA A 24 4.27 -9.97 -11.15
C ALA A 24 3.96 -9.86 -9.65
N PHE A 25 2.87 -9.20 -9.26
CA PHE A 25 2.45 -9.11 -7.85
C PHE A 25 2.00 -10.46 -7.28
N ALA A 26 1.31 -11.29 -8.06
CA ALA A 26 0.98 -12.65 -7.64
C ALA A 26 2.25 -13.50 -7.45
N ASN A 27 3.19 -13.42 -8.38
CA ASN A 27 4.48 -14.09 -8.25
C ASN A 27 5.27 -13.61 -7.03
N LEU A 28 5.28 -12.29 -6.76
CA LEU A 28 5.87 -11.71 -5.54
C LEU A 28 5.23 -12.29 -4.27
N ALA A 29 3.90 -12.46 -4.27
CA ALA A 29 3.15 -13.06 -3.17
C ALA A 29 3.39 -14.58 -3.01
N GLY A 30 4.16 -15.21 -3.89
CA GLY A 30 4.40 -16.65 -3.92
C GLY A 30 3.25 -17.47 -4.52
N LEU A 31 2.37 -16.81 -5.29
CA LEU A 31 1.21 -17.42 -5.92
C LEU A 31 1.44 -17.66 -7.41
N PRO A 32 0.75 -18.63 -8.01
CA PRO A 32 0.67 -18.70 -9.46
C PRO A 32 0.20 -17.37 -10.04
N PRO A 33 0.85 -16.85 -11.09
CA PRO A 33 0.61 -15.49 -11.61
C PRO A 33 -0.84 -15.18 -11.96
N VAL A 34 -1.61 -16.19 -12.38
CA VAL A 34 -3.03 -16.05 -12.77
C VAL A 34 -3.92 -15.50 -11.65
N HIS A 35 -3.61 -15.80 -10.38
CA HIS A 35 -4.39 -15.30 -9.23
C HIS A 35 -4.34 -13.78 -9.09
N GLY A 36 -3.28 -13.14 -9.62
CA GLY A 36 -3.20 -11.68 -9.75
C GLY A 36 -4.21 -11.12 -10.75
N LEU A 37 -4.42 -11.82 -11.88
CA LEU A 37 -5.43 -11.43 -12.87
C LEU A 37 -6.85 -11.61 -12.31
N TYR A 38 -7.13 -12.73 -11.65
CA TYR A 38 -8.42 -12.98 -11.00
C TYR A 38 -8.74 -11.90 -9.97
N ALA A 39 -7.78 -11.57 -9.11
CA ALA A 39 -7.94 -10.50 -8.14
C ALA A 39 -8.15 -9.13 -8.80
N ALA A 40 -7.45 -8.82 -9.90
CA ALA A 40 -7.61 -7.56 -10.62
C ALA A 40 -9.01 -7.42 -11.25
N VAL A 41 -9.54 -8.51 -11.83
CA VAL A 41 -10.91 -8.54 -12.39
C VAL A 41 -11.93 -8.31 -11.29
N VAL A 42 -11.92 -9.19 -10.29
CA VAL A 42 -12.98 -9.24 -9.26
C VAL A 42 -12.95 -7.99 -8.39
N ALA A 43 -11.75 -7.59 -7.93
CA ALA A 43 -11.63 -6.44 -7.06
C ALA A 43 -12.05 -5.13 -7.74
N ALA A 44 -11.59 -4.89 -8.97
CA ALA A 44 -11.94 -3.66 -9.67
C ALA A 44 -13.43 -3.56 -9.98
N MET A 45 -14.06 -4.66 -10.40
CA MET A 45 -15.49 -4.68 -10.72
C MET A 45 -16.34 -4.48 -9.45
N LEU A 46 -16.03 -5.18 -8.37
CA LEU A 46 -16.79 -5.04 -7.11
C LEU A 46 -16.55 -3.67 -6.46
N ALA A 47 -15.31 -3.16 -6.45
CA ALA A 47 -15.06 -1.82 -5.93
C ALA A 47 -15.80 -0.74 -6.74
N ALA A 48 -15.92 -0.90 -8.06
CA ALA A 48 -16.68 0.01 -8.91
C ALA A 48 -18.19 0.03 -8.60
N LEU A 49 -18.76 -1.09 -8.14
CA LEU A 49 -20.19 -1.16 -7.84
C LEU A 49 -20.56 -0.52 -6.51
N TRP A 50 -19.70 -0.56 -5.51
CA TRP A 50 -20.00 -0.09 -4.15
C TRP A 50 -19.10 1.05 -3.66
N GLY A 51 -18.06 1.43 -4.41
CA GLY A 51 -17.10 2.47 -4.02
C GLY A 51 -17.69 3.88 -3.99
N SER A 52 -16.96 4.80 -3.38
CA SER A 52 -17.25 6.23 -3.38
C SER A 52 -16.26 7.03 -4.24
N ALA A 53 -15.16 6.42 -4.65
CA ALA A 53 -14.07 7.03 -5.39
C ALA A 53 -13.95 6.44 -6.82
N PRO A 54 -14.54 7.07 -7.85
CA PRO A 54 -14.63 6.50 -9.20
C PRO A 54 -13.28 6.24 -9.88
N HIS A 55 -12.26 7.02 -9.54
CA HIS A 55 -10.94 6.90 -10.13
C HIS A 55 -10.03 5.89 -9.41
N VAL A 56 -10.42 5.39 -8.24
CA VAL A 56 -9.63 4.39 -7.53
C VAL A 56 -9.74 3.03 -8.23
N ASN A 57 -8.62 2.52 -8.71
CA ASN A 57 -8.55 1.17 -9.26
C ASN A 57 -8.06 0.21 -8.20
N THR A 58 -8.95 -0.72 -7.79
CA THR A 58 -8.70 -1.72 -6.76
C THR A 58 -8.20 -3.02 -7.38
N GLY A 59 -7.23 -3.66 -6.74
CA GLY A 59 -6.63 -4.93 -7.18
C GLY A 59 -5.31 -5.18 -6.47
N PRO A 60 -4.52 -6.20 -6.88
CA PRO A 60 -3.22 -6.47 -6.31
C PRO A 60 -2.30 -5.24 -6.35
N THR A 61 -1.60 -4.96 -5.26
CA THR A 61 -0.63 -3.87 -5.14
C THR A 61 0.70 -4.38 -4.60
N ASN A 62 1.76 -3.58 -4.70
CA ASN A 62 3.07 -3.89 -4.13
C ASN A 62 2.96 -4.26 -2.65
N SER A 63 2.28 -3.41 -1.87
CA SER A 63 2.14 -3.56 -0.43
C SER A 63 1.37 -4.81 -0.07
N SER A 64 0.20 -5.03 -0.72
CA SER A 64 -0.61 -6.22 -0.46
C SER A 64 0.10 -7.52 -0.86
N ALA A 65 0.82 -7.52 -1.99
CA ALA A 65 1.58 -8.67 -2.45
C ALA A 65 2.72 -9.03 -1.49
N MET A 66 3.49 -8.04 -1.05
CA MET A 66 4.59 -8.24 -0.12
C MET A 66 4.12 -8.71 1.26
N LEU A 67 3.08 -8.09 1.80
CA LEU A 67 2.49 -8.51 3.07
C LEU A 67 1.90 -9.93 2.97
N THR A 68 1.26 -10.25 1.83
CA THR A 68 0.75 -11.61 1.57
C THR A 68 1.89 -12.61 1.49
N ALA A 69 3.00 -12.28 0.82
CA ALA A 69 4.18 -13.15 0.75
C ALA A 69 4.72 -13.50 2.14
N VAL A 70 4.85 -12.50 3.02
CA VAL A 70 5.34 -12.71 4.39
C VAL A 70 4.34 -13.53 5.22
N ALA A 71 3.05 -13.21 5.14
CA ALA A 71 1.99 -13.92 5.87
C ALA A 71 1.87 -15.39 5.44
N MET A 72 2.07 -15.68 4.16
CA MET A 72 1.90 -17.00 3.57
C MET A 72 3.17 -17.86 3.57
N ALA A 73 4.35 -17.28 3.80
CA ALA A 73 5.62 -17.99 3.81
C ALA A 73 5.64 -19.25 4.69
N PRO A 74 5.06 -19.25 5.93
CA PRO A 74 5.03 -20.46 6.77
C PRO A 74 4.20 -21.62 6.20
N PHE A 75 3.31 -21.32 5.25
CA PHE A 75 2.36 -22.27 4.67
C PHE A 75 2.74 -22.71 3.25
N ALA A 76 3.84 -22.20 2.68
CA ALA A 76 4.21 -22.42 1.28
C ALA A 76 4.36 -23.89 0.88
N ALA A 77 4.75 -24.78 1.81
CA ALA A 77 4.89 -26.21 1.56
C ALA A 77 3.58 -27.01 1.74
N ARG A 78 2.49 -26.39 2.15
CA ARG A 78 1.21 -27.09 2.38
C ARG A 78 0.49 -27.37 1.06
N PRO A 79 -0.14 -28.55 0.91
CA PRO A 79 -0.90 -28.91 -0.30
C PRO A 79 -2.14 -28.03 -0.52
N ASP A 80 -2.71 -27.49 0.56
CA ASP A 80 -3.87 -26.58 0.59
C ASP A 80 -3.48 -25.09 0.62
N PHE A 81 -2.25 -24.75 0.25
CA PHE A 81 -1.69 -23.40 0.28
C PHE A 81 -2.62 -22.35 -0.36
N LEU A 82 -3.17 -22.63 -1.54
CA LEU A 82 -4.05 -21.69 -2.24
C LEU A 82 -5.35 -21.42 -1.45
N GLN A 83 -5.95 -22.47 -0.85
CA GLN A 83 -7.13 -22.30 -0.01
C GLN A 83 -6.84 -21.44 1.22
N ILE A 84 -5.64 -21.59 1.81
CA ILE A 84 -5.19 -20.73 2.93
C ILE A 84 -5.11 -19.27 2.47
N VAL A 85 -4.57 -19.01 1.27
CA VAL A 85 -4.54 -17.64 0.70
C VAL A 85 -5.95 -17.08 0.49
N PHE A 86 -6.88 -17.89 -0.04
CA PHE A 86 -8.25 -17.43 -0.24
C PHE A 86 -8.96 -17.19 1.10
N PHE A 87 -8.71 -18.04 2.11
CA PHE A 87 -9.20 -17.83 3.47
C PHE A 87 -8.60 -16.55 4.09
N PHE A 88 -7.30 -16.32 3.93
CA PHE A 88 -6.63 -15.08 4.34
C PHE A 88 -7.26 -13.85 3.66
N THR A 89 -7.53 -13.93 2.36
CA THR A 89 -8.19 -12.87 1.60
C THR A 89 -9.59 -12.58 2.15
N LEU A 90 -10.33 -13.64 2.55
CA LEU A 90 -11.63 -13.50 3.21
C LEU A 90 -11.52 -12.76 4.54
N ILE A 91 -10.54 -13.13 5.40
CA ILE A 91 -10.30 -12.46 6.68
C ILE A 91 -10.04 -10.97 6.46
N VAL A 92 -9.15 -10.62 5.53
CA VAL A 92 -8.86 -9.22 5.16
C VAL A 92 -10.13 -8.49 4.71
N GLY A 93 -10.95 -9.14 3.88
CA GLY A 93 -12.21 -8.59 3.39
C GLY A 93 -13.22 -8.36 4.51
N VAL A 94 -13.37 -9.31 5.42
CA VAL A 94 -14.27 -9.19 6.58
C VAL A 94 -13.82 -8.07 7.51
N ILE A 95 -12.52 -7.95 7.80
CA ILE A 95 -12.00 -6.86 8.63
C ILE A 95 -12.34 -5.50 8.02
N ARG A 96 -12.07 -5.30 6.72
CA ARG A 96 -12.39 -4.04 6.01
C ARG A 96 -13.88 -3.75 5.99
N LEU A 97 -14.70 -4.77 5.74
CA LEU A 97 -16.15 -4.66 5.74
C LEU A 97 -16.66 -4.22 7.12
N LEU A 98 -16.20 -4.87 8.19
CA LEU A 98 -16.56 -4.51 9.57
C LEU A 98 -16.13 -3.08 9.90
N MET A 99 -14.92 -2.67 9.51
CA MET A 99 -14.48 -1.28 9.70
C MET A 99 -15.37 -0.28 8.97
N GLY A 100 -15.87 -0.61 7.78
CA GLY A 100 -16.83 0.21 7.05
C GLY A 100 -18.20 0.28 7.73
N LEU A 101 -18.75 -0.86 8.17
CA LEU A 101 -20.02 -0.96 8.88
C LEU A 101 -19.99 -0.23 10.22
N LEU A 102 -18.92 -0.36 10.97
CA LEU A 102 -18.69 0.34 12.25
C LEU A 102 -18.37 1.82 12.08
N ARG A 103 -18.36 2.32 10.83
CA ARG A 103 -18.09 3.72 10.49
C ARG A 103 -16.75 4.24 11.00
N THR A 104 -15.72 3.40 11.00
CA THR A 104 -14.39 3.73 11.48
C THR A 104 -13.51 4.40 10.42
N GLY A 105 -14.08 4.90 9.33
CA GLY A 105 -13.33 5.51 8.23
C GLY A 105 -12.42 6.68 8.64
N HIS A 106 -12.79 7.39 9.72
CA HIS A 106 -11.96 8.46 10.29
C HIS A 106 -10.65 7.95 10.92
N LEU A 107 -10.56 6.65 11.26
CA LEU A 107 -9.34 6.08 11.85
C LEU A 107 -8.14 6.12 10.90
N VAL A 108 -8.35 6.23 9.60
CA VAL A 108 -7.25 6.42 8.63
C VAL A 108 -6.44 7.67 8.95
N ASN A 109 -7.07 8.72 9.48
CA ASN A 109 -6.40 9.96 9.85
C ASN A 109 -5.44 9.81 11.05
N PHE A 110 -5.54 8.71 11.81
CA PHE A 110 -4.62 8.40 12.91
C PHE A 110 -3.35 7.68 12.45
N VAL A 111 -3.29 7.22 11.19
CA VAL A 111 -2.05 6.68 10.62
C VAL A 111 -1.19 7.86 10.14
N PRO A 112 -0.11 8.21 10.86
CA PRO A 112 0.67 9.38 10.51
C PRO A 112 1.39 9.19 9.18
N GLU A 113 1.50 10.29 8.42
CA GLU A 113 2.19 10.28 7.12
C GLU A 113 3.64 9.78 7.27
N SER A 114 4.29 10.09 8.39
CA SER A 114 5.67 9.66 8.69
C SER A 114 5.79 8.13 8.87
N ALA A 115 4.86 7.49 9.58
CA ALA A 115 4.86 6.03 9.73
C ALA A 115 4.54 5.35 8.39
N PHE A 116 3.54 5.85 7.67
CA PHE A 116 3.18 5.31 6.36
C PHE A 116 4.31 5.49 5.34
N LEU A 117 5.03 6.61 5.36
CA LEU A 117 6.21 6.84 4.52
C LEU A 117 7.30 5.81 4.84
N GLY A 118 7.74 5.70 6.10
CA GLY A 118 8.78 4.73 6.49
C GLY A 118 8.43 3.29 6.07
N PHE A 119 7.17 2.91 6.21
CA PHE A 119 6.66 1.61 5.80
C PHE A 119 6.70 1.42 4.27
N THR A 120 6.21 2.38 3.48
CA THR A 120 6.19 2.28 2.01
C THR A 120 7.58 2.28 1.39
N GLU A 121 8.51 3.07 1.96
CA GLU A 121 9.92 3.08 1.53
C GLU A 121 10.59 1.73 1.81
N ALA A 122 10.32 1.11 2.97
CA ALA A 122 10.81 -0.23 3.29
C ALA A 122 10.26 -1.29 2.33
N ILE A 123 8.98 -1.22 1.97
CA ILE A 123 8.39 -2.10 0.96
C ILE A 123 9.06 -1.90 -0.39
N GLY A 124 9.21 -0.65 -0.86
CA GLY A 124 9.85 -0.35 -2.14
C GLY A 124 11.25 -0.95 -2.23
N LEU A 125 12.05 -0.74 -1.20
CA LEU A 125 13.40 -1.30 -1.10
C LEU A 125 13.37 -2.84 -1.02
N SER A 126 12.48 -3.41 -0.22
CA SER A 126 12.34 -4.87 -0.07
C SER A 126 11.97 -5.54 -1.39
N ILE A 127 11.06 -4.95 -2.16
CA ILE A 127 10.69 -5.46 -3.48
C ILE A 127 11.89 -5.37 -4.43
N ALA A 128 12.56 -4.21 -4.50
CA ALA A 128 13.69 -4.00 -5.39
C ALA A 128 14.82 -5.00 -5.10
N LEU A 129 15.16 -5.20 -3.84
CA LEU A 129 16.23 -6.12 -3.43
C LEU A 129 15.79 -7.60 -3.52
N GLY A 130 14.54 -7.89 -3.21
CA GLY A 130 13.99 -9.25 -3.23
C GLY A 130 13.92 -9.89 -4.61
N GLN A 131 13.88 -9.08 -5.69
CA GLN A 131 13.80 -9.60 -7.08
C GLN A 131 15.15 -10.02 -7.67
N THR A 132 16.26 -9.84 -6.95
CA THR A 132 17.61 -10.12 -7.47
C THR A 132 17.79 -11.58 -7.88
N HIS A 133 17.19 -12.55 -7.20
CA HIS A 133 17.30 -13.98 -7.56
C HIS A 133 16.64 -14.30 -8.92
N GLU A 134 15.45 -13.76 -9.19
CA GLU A 134 14.77 -13.96 -10.49
C GLU A 134 15.50 -13.23 -11.63
N LEU A 135 16.07 -12.04 -11.35
CA LEU A 135 16.88 -11.32 -12.33
C LEU A 135 18.16 -12.05 -12.70
N LEU A 136 18.75 -12.76 -11.73
CA LEU A 136 19.92 -13.60 -11.95
C LEU A 136 19.56 -15.00 -12.49
N GLY A 137 18.28 -15.38 -12.47
CA GLY A 137 17.81 -16.70 -12.87
C GLY A 137 18.28 -17.82 -11.92
N ILE A 138 18.55 -17.50 -10.64
CA ILE A 138 19.00 -18.46 -9.61
C ILE A 138 17.83 -18.87 -8.71
N PRO A 139 17.87 -20.06 -8.10
CA PRO A 139 16.85 -20.51 -7.15
C PRO A 139 16.74 -19.57 -5.95
N ARG A 140 15.50 -19.29 -5.51
CA ARG A 140 15.23 -18.48 -4.32
C ARG A 140 15.74 -19.16 -3.06
N ILE A 141 16.41 -18.40 -2.22
CA ILE A 141 16.83 -18.85 -0.88
C ILE A 141 15.80 -18.30 0.12
N GLU A 142 15.17 -19.19 0.89
CA GLU A 142 14.24 -18.79 1.93
C GLU A 142 14.99 -18.27 3.16
N ARG A 143 15.14 -16.95 3.24
CA ARG A 143 15.69 -16.23 4.40
C ARG A 143 14.69 -15.21 4.89
N ALA A 144 14.57 -15.11 6.20
CA ALA A 144 13.64 -14.15 6.84
C ALA A 144 14.04 -12.68 6.63
N ASN A 145 15.31 -12.41 6.22
CA ASN A 145 15.87 -11.06 6.20
C ASN A 145 16.32 -10.67 4.78
N ILE A 146 15.72 -9.63 4.22
CA ILE A 146 15.98 -9.13 2.85
C ILE A 146 17.46 -8.78 2.60
N PRO A 147 18.16 -8.05 3.50
CA PRO A 147 19.58 -7.76 3.28
C PRO A 147 20.46 -9.01 3.22
N LEU A 148 20.16 -10.02 4.02
CA LEU A 148 20.90 -11.30 4.00
C LEU A 148 20.61 -12.09 2.73
N GLN A 149 19.36 -12.08 2.27
CA GLN A 149 18.97 -12.69 0.99
C GLN A 149 19.72 -12.04 -0.19
N LEU A 150 19.82 -10.70 -0.19
CA LEU A 150 20.59 -9.98 -1.20
C LEU A 150 22.08 -10.39 -1.17
N TRP A 151 22.67 -10.44 0.02
CA TRP A 151 24.08 -10.83 0.18
C TRP A 151 24.36 -12.24 -0.37
N GLU A 152 23.49 -13.20 -0.06
CA GLU A 152 23.63 -14.56 -0.55
C GLU A 152 23.41 -14.65 -2.07
N ASN A 153 22.44 -13.91 -2.63
CA ASN A 153 22.24 -13.84 -4.08
C ASN A 153 23.48 -13.26 -4.79
N LEU A 154 24.09 -12.21 -4.22
CA LEU A 154 25.33 -11.63 -4.77
C LEU A 154 26.52 -12.59 -4.73
N ARG A 155 26.64 -13.44 -3.70
CA ARG A 155 27.67 -14.49 -3.66
C ARG A 155 27.49 -15.54 -4.75
N ARG A 156 26.25 -15.75 -5.20
CA ARG A 156 25.89 -16.73 -6.22
C ARG A 156 25.78 -16.14 -7.64
N VAL A 157 26.31 -14.93 -7.86
CA VAL A 157 26.29 -14.29 -9.20
C VAL A 157 27.01 -15.17 -10.25
N GLY A 158 27.98 -15.98 -9.86
CA GLY A 158 28.65 -16.93 -10.75
C GLY A 158 27.75 -18.08 -11.27
N GLU A 159 26.59 -18.32 -10.63
CA GLU A 159 25.57 -19.28 -11.05
C GLU A 159 24.47 -18.63 -11.92
N ALA A 160 24.60 -17.31 -12.23
CA ALA A 160 23.56 -16.58 -12.92
C ALA A 160 23.34 -17.09 -14.34
N ASN A 161 22.04 -17.21 -14.71
CA ASN A 161 21.66 -17.54 -16.07
C ASN A 161 21.85 -16.31 -17.00
N PRO A 162 22.72 -16.38 -18.02
CA PRO A 162 22.98 -15.24 -18.91
C PRO A 162 21.72 -14.71 -19.64
N HIS A 163 20.79 -15.61 -19.98
CA HIS A 163 19.55 -15.25 -20.66
C HIS A 163 18.61 -14.52 -19.71
N ALA A 164 18.49 -14.92 -18.45
CA ALA A 164 17.71 -14.22 -17.45
C ALA A 164 18.24 -12.81 -17.21
N VAL A 165 19.56 -12.67 -17.06
CA VAL A 165 20.24 -11.37 -16.88
C VAL A 165 20.02 -10.46 -18.10
N ALA A 166 20.15 -11.01 -19.34
CA ALA A 166 19.91 -10.26 -20.56
C ALA A 166 18.46 -9.77 -20.67
N ILE A 167 17.49 -10.66 -20.39
CA ILE A 167 16.05 -10.32 -20.40
C ILE A 167 15.73 -9.25 -19.35
N GLY A 168 16.21 -9.45 -18.12
CA GLY A 168 16.04 -8.48 -17.03
C GLY A 168 16.67 -7.13 -17.37
N GLY A 169 17.88 -7.13 -17.90
CA GLY A 169 18.60 -5.93 -18.35
C GLY A 169 17.87 -5.18 -19.46
N ILE A 170 17.42 -5.86 -20.51
CA ILE A 170 16.63 -5.27 -21.60
C ILE A 170 15.34 -4.65 -21.05
N THR A 171 14.63 -5.37 -20.19
CA THR A 171 13.39 -4.88 -19.58
C THR A 171 13.63 -3.62 -18.75
N LEU A 172 14.68 -3.59 -17.90
CA LEU A 172 15.04 -2.41 -17.10
C LEU A 172 15.45 -1.22 -17.97
N LEU A 173 16.28 -1.45 -19.00
CA LEU A 173 16.67 -0.41 -19.95
C LEU A 173 15.45 0.21 -20.64
N CYS A 174 14.51 -0.63 -21.07
CA CYS A 174 13.25 -0.14 -21.63
C CYS A 174 12.45 0.67 -20.61
N MET A 175 12.30 0.17 -19.37
CA MET A 175 11.51 0.83 -18.34
C MET A 175 12.11 2.18 -17.91
N PHE A 176 13.41 2.27 -17.69
CA PHE A 176 14.07 3.54 -17.30
C PHE A 176 14.27 4.47 -18.49
N GLY A 177 14.65 3.94 -19.66
CA GLY A 177 14.94 4.72 -20.87
C GLY A 177 13.68 5.30 -21.50
N LEU A 178 12.78 4.43 -22.00
CA LEU A 178 11.59 4.87 -22.74
C LEU A 178 10.58 5.64 -21.88
N ASN A 179 10.44 5.32 -20.58
CA ASN A 179 9.49 6.02 -19.72
C ASN A 179 9.87 7.50 -19.47
N ARG A 180 11.15 7.85 -19.70
CA ARG A 180 11.61 9.24 -19.67
C ARG A 180 11.14 10.02 -20.92
N TRP A 181 11.03 9.37 -22.07
CA TRP A 181 10.81 10.00 -23.37
C TRP A 181 9.38 9.85 -23.87
N ALA A 182 8.71 8.75 -23.54
CA ALA A 182 7.39 8.39 -24.05
C ALA A 182 6.39 8.12 -22.91
N LYS A 183 6.03 9.14 -22.14
CA LYS A 183 5.17 9.03 -20.93
C LYS A 183 3.79 8.42 -21.20
N ARG A 184 3.26 8.52 -22.40
CA ARG A 184 1.95 7.95 -22.82
C ARG A 184 2.04 6.56 -23.44
N PHE A 185 3.25 6.06 -23.66
CA PHE A 185 3.47 4.74 -24.27
C PHE A 185 3.44 3.65 -23.19
N PRO A 186 2.79 2.50 -23.41
CA PRO A 186 2.74 1.40 -22.45
C PRO A 186 4.09 0.66 -22.39
N VAL A 187 5.10 1.32 -21.80
CA VAL A 187 6.50 0.85 -21.78
C VAL A 187 6.62 -0.54 -21.17
N GLY A 188 5.84 -0.83 -20.11
CA GLY A 188 5.87 -2.15 -19.47
C GLY A 188 5.44 -3.28 -20.40
N LEU A 189 4.37 -3.06 -21.19
CA LEU A 189 3.92 -4.04 -22.17
C LEU A 189 4.95 -4.23 -23.29
N PHE A 190 5.52 -3.13 -23.78
CA PHE A 190 6.55 -3.16 -24.82
C PHE A 190 7.81 -3.90 -24.33
N ALA A 191 8.25 -3.64 -23.11
CA ALA A 191 9.40 -4.31 -22.50
C ALA A 191 9.16 -5.84 -22.39
N ILE A 192 7.95 -6.24 -22.00
CA ILE A 192 7.58 -7.66 -21.94
C ILE A 192 7.47 -8.28 -23.31
N ALA A 193 6.91 -7.57 -24.30
CA ALA A 193 6.86 -8.05 -25.68
C ALA A 193 8.28 -8.29 -26.24
N LEU A 194 9.24 -7.38 -25.95
CA LEU A 194 10.65 -7.58 -26.30
C LEU A 194 11.27 -8.77 -25.56
N ALA A 195 10.93 -8.95 -24.28
CA ALA A 195 11.39 -10.09 -23.51
C ALA A 195 10.88 -11.42 -24.07
N ILE A 196 9.60 -11.49 -24.46
CA ILE A 196 9.03 -12.66 -25.15
C ILE A 196 9.71 -12.87 -26.52
N LEU A 197 9.92 -11.80 -27.29
CA LEU A 197 10.62 -11.90 -28.58
C LEU A 197 12.04 -12.44 -28.40
N TYR A 198 12.77 -11.98 -27.39
CA TYR A 198 14.11 -12.49 -27.07
C TYR A 198 14.09 -14.01 -26.88
N THR A 199 13.15 -14.56 -26.09
CA THR A 199 13.06 -16.01 -25.85
C THR A 199 12.73 -16.81 -27.12
N ARG A 200 12.16 -16.18 -28.15
CA ARG A 200 11.83 -16.84 -29.43
C ARG A 200 12.95 -16.76 -30.46
N VAL A 201 13.72 -15.68 -30.44
CA VAL A 201 14.76 -15.40 -31.44
C VAL A 201 16.10 -15.99 -31.04
N VAL A 202 16.41 -16.02 -29.72
CA VAL A 202 17.70 -16.52 -29.24
C VAL A 202 17.65 -18.05 -29.07
N PRO A 203 18.45 -18.82 -29.88
CA PRO A 203 18.50 -20.27 -29.78
C PRO A 203 19.07 -20.69 -28.41
N GLY A 204 18.51 -21.73 -27.82
CA GLY A 204 18.99 -22.27 -26.55
C GLY A 204 18.63 -21.43 -25.33
N CYS A 205 17.69 -20.48 -25.45
CA CYS A 205 17.23 -19.70 -24.31
C CYS A 205 16.49 -20.60 -23.30
N ASP A 206 17.10 -20.79 -22.13
CA ASP A 206 16.61 -21.57 -21.00
C ASP A 206 16.02 -20.70 -19.88
N ALA A 207 15.69 -19.43 -20.17
CA ALA A 207 15.08 -18.53 -19.22
C ALA A 207 13.68 -19.04 -18.78
N ARG A 208 13.46 -19.06 -17.47
CA ARG A 208 12.19 -19.50 -16.86
C ARG A 208 11.01 -18.63 -17.33
N LEU A 209 9.91 -19.24 -17.71
CA LEU A 209 8.68 -18.60 -18.15
C LEU A 209 7.55 -18.77 -17.14
N VAL A 210 6.46 -18.00 -17.29
CA VAL A 210 5.25 -18.14 -16.48
C VAL A 210 4.68 -19.56 -16.55
N ARG A 211 4.68 -20.19 -17.74
CA ARG A 211 4.23 -21.59 -17.91
C ARG A 211 5.01 -22.59 -17.05
N ASP A 212 6.27 -22.30 -16.72
CA ASP A 212 7.11 -23.16 -15.88
C ASP A 212 6.78 -23.02 -14.39
N ILE A 213 6.01 -21.98 -14.02
CA ILE A 213 5.47 -21.80 -12.68
C ILE A 213 4.10 -22.46 -12.59
N ALA A 214 3.19 -22.09 -13.49
CA ALA A 214 1.83 -22.60 -13.54
C ALA A 214 1.19 -22.37 -14.91
N HIS A 215 0.33 -23.29 -15.33
CA HIS A 215 -0.53 -23.10 -16.48
C HIS A 215 -1.53 -21.97 -16.22
N VAL A 216 -1.78 -21.12 -17.22
CA VAL A 216 -2.78 -20.06 -17.17
C VAL A 216 -4.07 -20.57 -17.83
N PRO A 217 -5.07 -21.03 -17.05
CA PRO A 217 -6.30 -21.55 -17.62
C PRO A 217 -7.05 -20.43 -18.36
N SER A 218 -7.64 -20.78 -19.51
CA SER A 218 -8.57 -19.90 -20.19
C SER A 218 -9.93 -19.92 -19.49
N GLY A 219 -10.54 -18.76 -19.31
CA GLY A 219 -11.92 -18.68 -18.79
C GLY A 219 -12.12 -17.70 -17.64
N LEU A 220 -13.27 -17.85 -17.00
CA LEU A 220 -13.64 -17.04 -15.85
C LEU A 220 -12.82 -17.44 -14.61
N PRO A 221 -12.58 -16.49 -13.67
CA PRO A 221 -12.01 -16.83 -12.38
C PRO A 221 -12.82 -17.96 -11.72
N PRO A 222 -12.19 -19.09 -11.37
CA PRO A 222 -12.92 -20.23 -10.84
C PRO A 222 -13.49 -19.91 -9.45
N PHE A 223 -14.74 -20.31 -9.23
CA PHE A 223 -15.35 -20.21 -7.91
C PHE A 223 -14.72 -21.27 -6.99
N SER A 224 -14.26 -20.83 -5.84
CA SER A 224 -13.65 -21.67 -4.81
C SER A 224 -14.17 -21.25 -3.44
N LEU A 225 -14.53 -22.21 -2.60
CA LEU A 225 -14.86 -21.90 -1.22
C LEU A 225 -13.57 -21.61 -0.45
N PRO A 226 -13.43 -20.44 0.16
CA PRO A 226 -12.23 -20.05 0.92
C PRO A 226 -12.25 -20.70 2.31
N TRP A 227 -12.26 -22.03 2.36
CA TRP A 227 -12.35 -22.80 3.59
C TRP A 227 -11.31 -23.90 3.62
N VAL A 228 -10.66 -24.04 4.78
CA VAL A 228 -9.67 -25.09 5.05
C VAL A 228 -10.15 -25.88 6.27
N SER A 229 -9.85 -27.17 6.32
CA SER A 229 -10.29 -28.05 7.42
C SER A 229 -9.88 -27.55 8.81
N ASP A 230 -8.72 -26.88 8.91
CA ASP A 230 -8.17 -26.30 10.13
C ASP A 230 -8.29 -24.77 10.22
N SER A 231 -9.27 -24.17 9.51
CA SER A 231 -9.50 -22.72 9.46
C SER A 231 -9.55 -22.05 10.83
N MET A 232 -10.18 -22.69 11.83
CA MET A 232 -10.28 -22.12 13.18
C MET A 232 -8.94 -22.06 13.91
N SER A 233 -8.05 -23.02 13.69
CA SER A 233 -6.70 -23.00 14.27
C SER A 233 -5.76 -22.02 13.56
N LEU A 234 -5.99 -21.79 12.26
CA LEU A 234 -5.22 -20.83 11.45
C LEU A 234 -5.64 -19.38 11.71
N LEU A 235 -6.90 -19.14 12.09
CA LEU A 235 -7.46 -17.79 12.27
C LEU A 235 -6.60 -16.88 13.17
N PRO A 236 -6.18 -17.29 14.38
CA PRO A 236 -5.35 -16.43 15.25
C PRO A 236 -3.98 -16.10 14.63
N VAL A 237 -3.38 -17.06 13.92
CA VAL A 237 -2.07 -16.90 13.29
C VAL A 237 -2.15 -15.91 12.13
N LEU A 238 -3.19 -16.02 11.31
CA LEU A 238 -3.39 -15.16 10.13
C LEU A 238 -3.89 -13.77 10.50
N MET A 239 -4.56 -13.61 11.64
CA MET A 239 -5.23 -12.36 12.05
C MET A 239 -4.25 -11.19 12.13
N VAL A 240 -3.05 -11.38 12.68
CA VAL A 240 -2.05 -10.31 12.82
C VAL A 240 -1.67 -9.73 11.47
N SER A 241 -1.31 -10.58 10.51
CA SER A 241 -0.97 -10.13 9.16
C SER A 241 -2.19 -9.63 8.39
N ALA A 242 -3.37 -10.21 8.60
CA ALA A 242 -4.60 -9.78 7.95
C ALA A 242 -5.01 -8.35 8.37
N VAL A 243 -4.86 -8.01 9.65
CA VAL A 243 -5.08 -6.63 10.14
C VAL A 243 -4.10 -5.66 9.47
N ALA A 244 -2.81 -6.03 9.34
CA ALA A 244 -1.84 -5.19 8.64
C ALA A 244 -2.24 -4.96 7.18
N VAL A 245 -2.57 -6.02 6.43
CA VAL A 245 -3.02 -5.92 5.03
C VAL A 245 -4.31 -5.09 4.91
N ALA A 246 -5.23 -5.26 5.88
CA ALA A 246 -6.49 -4.50 5.89
C ALA A 246 -6.24 -3.01 6.06
N ILE A 247 -5.47 -2.62 7.08
CA ILE A 247 -5.17 -1.20 7.40
C ILE A 247 -4.39 -0.55 6.26
N VAL A 248 -3.28 -1.16 5.82
CA VAL A 248 -2.46 -0.62 4.72
C VAL A 248 -3.32 -0.39 3.48
N GLY A 249 -4.11 -1.37 3.09
CA GLY A 249 -4.92 -1.24 1.89
C GLY A 249 -6.03 -0.20 2.01
N LEU A 250 -6.63 0.00 3.19
CA LEU A 250 -7.59 1.07 3.42
C LEU A 250 -6.93 2.45 3.38
N VAL A 251 -5.75 2.60 3.99
CA VAL A 251 -4.96 3.84 3.94
C VAL A 251 -4.57 4.18 2.49
N GLU A 252 -4.11 3.19 1.71
CA GLU A 252 -3.82 3.37 0.29
C GLU A 252 -5.04 3.84 -0.49
N ALA A 253 -6.17 3.13 -0.39
CA ALA A 253 -7.38 3.44 -1.14
C ALA A 253 -7.93 4.83 -0.81
N VAL A 254 -8.00 5.19 0.48
CA VAL A 254 -8.48 6.51 0.93
C VAL A 254 -7.51 7.62 0.51
N SER A 255 -6.20 7.42 0.67
CA SER A 255 -5.20 8.44 0.28
C SER A 255 -5.25 8.74 -1.22
N ILE A 256 -5.39 7.69 -2.07
CA ILE A 256 -5.56 7.86 -3.51
C ILE A 256 -6.87 8.60 -3.79
N GLY A 257 -7.96 8.13 -3.19
CA GLY A 257 -9.27 8.71 -3.34
C GLY A 257 -9.27 10.20 -2.97
N GLN A 258 -8.72 10.58 -1.81
CA GLN A 258 -8.61 11.97 -1.37
C GLN A 258 -7.82 12.83 -2.36
N ASN A 259 -6.64 12.37 -2.81
CA ASN A 259 -5.82 13.11 -3.76
C ASN A 259 -6.56 13.39 -5.08
N LEU A 260 -7.28 12.40 -5.59
CA LEU A 260 -8.07 12.54 -6.82
C LEU A 260 -9.35 13.37 -6.60
N ALA A 261 -9.97 13.26 -5.41
CA ALA A 261 -11.15 14.06 -5.05
C ALA A 261 -10.84 15.54 -4.99
N VAL A 262 -9.71 15.92 -4.39
CA VAL A 262 -9.26 17.33 -4.39
C VAL A 262 -9.05 17.83 -5.81
N LYS A 263 -8.42 17.03 -6.68
CA LYS A 263 -8.19 17.39 -8.09
C LYS A 263 -9.48 17.57 -8.89
N HIS A 264 -10.48 16.74 -8.62
CA HIS A 264 -11.77 16.73 -9.35
C HIS A 264 -12.91 17.41 -8.59
N ARG A 265 -12.63 18.03 -7.42
CA ARG A 265 -13.63 18.71 -6.56
C ARG A 265 -14.80 17.80 -6.18
N MET A 266 -14.50 16.55 -5.84
CA MET A 266 -15.49 15.56 -5.41
C MET A 266 -15.37 15.27 -3.92
N HIS A 267 -16.46 14.76 -3.33
CA HIS A 267 -16.46 14.28 -1.96
C HIS A 267 -16.35 12.76 -1.93
N ILE A 268 -15.54 12.24 -1.01
CA ILE A 268 -15.39 10.81 -0.78
C ILE A 268 -15.93 10.46 0.59
N ASN A 269 -16.73 9.39 0.63
CA ASN A 269 -17.19 8.79 1.86
C ASN A 269 -16.25 7.63 2.23
N PHE A 270 -15.41 7.80 3.24
CA PHE A 270 -14.42 6.81 3.66
C PHE A 270 -15.06 5.50 4.12
N ASN A 271 -16.20 5.57 4.81
CA ASN A 271 -16.89 4.36 5.26
C ASN A 271 -17.42 3.55 4.08
N GLN A 272 -17.98 4.23 3.07
CA GLN A 272 -18.42 3.57 1.85
C GLN A 272 -17.24 2.98 1.07
N GLU A 273 -16.09 3.66 1.04
CA GLU A 273 -14.88 3.11 0.42
C GLU A 273 -14.39 1.87 1.17
N PHE A 274 -14.43 1.87 2.51
CA PHE A 274 -14.12 0.69 3.31
C PHE A 274 -15.03 -0.50 3.02
N LEU A 275 -16.34 -0.25 2.89
CA LEU A 275 -17.31 -1.28 2.50
C LEU A 275 -16.97 -1.87 1.13
N ALA A 276 -16.67 -1.00 0.15
CA ALA A 276 -16.31 -1.44 -1.20
C ALA A 276 -15.02 -2.26 -1.22
N GLN A 277 -13.98 -1.81 -0.52
CA GLN A 277 -12.72 -2.55 -0.38
C GLN A 277 -12.94 -3.89 0.34
N GLY A 278 -13.80 -3.94 1.36
CA GLY A 278 -14.17 -5.17 2.06
C GLY A 278 -14.90 -6.16 1.17
N LEU A 279 -15.97 -5.72 0.49
CA LEU A 279 -16.73 -6.55 -0.45
C LEU A 279 -15.87 -7.05 -1.62
N SER A 280 -14.94 -6.22 -2.10
CA SER A 280 -14.00 -6.60 -3.15
C SER A 280 -13.10 -7.75 -2.72
N MET A 281 -12.57 -7.72 -1.50
CA MET A 281 -11.70 -8.80 -1.00
C MET A 281 -12.50 -10.06 -0.68
N ILE A 282 -13.74 -9.93 -0.15
CA ILE A 282 -14.63 -11.08 0.02
C ILE A 282 -14.91 -11.72 -1.35
N GLY A 283 -15.25 -10.94 -2.37
CA GLY A 283 -15.41 -11.46 -3.73
C GLY A 283 -14.15 -12.13 -4.26
N CYS A 284 -12.96 -11.51 -4.09
CA CYS A 284 -11.70 -12.11 -4.48
C CYS A 284 -11.46 -13.48 -3.82
N SER A 285 -11.84 -13.65 -2.55
CA SER A 285 -11.66 -14.91 -1.83
C SER A 285 -12.46 -16.06 -2.44
N PHE A 286 -13.66 -15.78 -2.94
CA PHE A 286 -14.51 -16.80 -3.60
C PHE A 286 -14.15 -17.05 -5.06
N PHE A 287 -13.48 -16.11 -5.72
CA PHE A 287 -13.07 -16.22 -7.12
C PHE A 287 -11.56 -16.39 -7.28
N SER A 288 -10.95 -17.13 -6.37
CA SER A 288 -9.53 -17.53 -6.43
C SER A 288 -8.56 -16.35 -6.57
N GLY A 289 -8.93 -15.18 -6.07
CA GLY A 289 -8.08 -13.99 -6.05
C GLY A 289 -7.24 -13.90 -4.78
N MET A 290 -6.31 -12.93 -4.78
CA MET A 290 -5.43 -12.60 -3.65
C MET A 290 -5.81 -11.25 -3.04
N PRO A 291 -5.30 -10.91 -1.82
CA PRO A 291 -5.53 -9.59 -1.25
C PRO A 291 -5.01 -8.47 -2.14
N GLY A 292 -5.74 -7.36 -2.14
CA GLY A 292 -5.41 -6.17 -2.91
C GLY A 292 -5.87 -4.89 -2.21
N SER A 293 -5.65 -3.75 -2.86
CA SER A 293 -6.07 -2.42 -2.41
C SER A 293 -6.15 -1.45 -3.58
N GLY A 294 -6.44 -0.18 -3.32
CA GLY A 294 -6.28 0.87 -4.31
C GLY A 294 -4.83 0.99 -4.78
N SER A 295 -4.61 1.17 -6.08
CA SER A 295 -3.28 1.31 -6.66
C SER A 295 -3.05 2.72 -7.16
N PHE A 296 -2.05 3.44 -6.62
CA PHE A 296 -1.67 4.79 -7.04
C PHE A 296 -1.39 4.86 -8.56
N ASN A 297 -0.54 3.97 -9.06
CA ASN A 297 -0.14 3.98 -10.47
C ASN A 297 -1.31 3.68 -11.40
N ARG A 298 -2.14 2.68 -11.09
CA ARG A 298 -3.28 2.31 -11.92
C ARG A 298 -4.38 3.36 -11.86
N SER A 299 -4.64 3.94 -10.69
CA SER A 299 -5.63 5.00 -10.52
C SER A 299 -5.23 6.29 -11.26
N ALA A 300 -3.96 6.69 -11.17
CA ALA A 300 -3.45 7.82 -11.92
C ALA A 300 -3.53 7.57 -13.44
N MET A 301 -3.18 6.37 -13.91
CA MET A 301 -3.27 6.02 -15.33
C MET A 301 -4.71 5.96 -15.82
N LEU A 302 -5.65 5.46 -15.00
CA LEU A 302 -7.07 5.46 -15.34
C LEU A 302 -7.58 6.88 -15.57
N GLU A 303 -7.23 7.80 -14.67
CA GLU A 303 -7.59 9.21 -14.74
C GLU A 303 -6.94 9.91 -15.94
N GLU A 304 -5.61 9.73 -16.14
CA GLU A 304 -4.86 10.32 -17.26
C GLU A 304 -5.33 9.80 -18.61
N SER A 305 -5.85 8.57 -18.68
CA SER A 305 -6.41 7.98 -19.91
C SER A 305 -7.83 8.43 -20.21
N GLY A 306 -8.41 9.27 -19.37
CA GLY A 306 -9.73 9.88 -19.59
C GLY A 306 -10.90 9.16 -18.91
N GLY A 307 -10.62 8.24 -17.95
CA GLY A 307 -11.63 7.62 -17.08
C GLY A 307 -12.28 8.66 -16.18
N LYS A 308 -13.60 8.70 -16.15
CA LYS A 308 -14.38 9.70 -15.38
C LYS A 308 -15.33 9.08 -14.39
N THR A 309 -15.77 7.87 -14.63
CA THR A 309 -16.79 7.22 -13.81
C THR A 309 -16.36 5.82 -13.37
N PHE A 310 -17.12 5.23 -12.47
CA PHE A 310 -16.92 3.84 -12.03
C PHE A 310 -16.93 2.83 -13.18
N VAL A 311 -17.59 3.17 -14.30
CA VAL A 311 -17.70 2.32 -15.49
C VAL A 311 -16.33 2.05 -16.11
N ALA A 312 -15.37 2.96 -15.97
CA ALA A 312 -13.98 2.74 -16.43
C ALA A 312 -13.34 1.51 -15.75
N ASN A 313 -13.58 1.32 -14.44
CA ASN A 313 -13.11 0.15 -13.70
C ASN A 313 -13.85 -1.14 -14.09
N LEU A 314 -15.14 -1.07 -14.48
CA LEU A 314 -15.85 -2.21 -15.04
C LEU A 314 -15.25 -2.61 -16.40
N PHE A 315 -14.99 -1.65 -17.28
CA PHE A 315 -14.30 -1.91 -18.55
C PHE A 315 -12.89 -2.47 -18.35
N PHE A 316 -12.16 -2.00 -17.35
CA PHE A 316 -10.86 -2.56 -16.98
C PHE A 316 -10.98 -4.05 -16.63
N GLY A 317 -11.87 -4.42 -15.72
CA GLY A 317 -12.09 -5.80 -15.33
C GLY A 317 -12.54 -6.67 -16.51
N ALA A 318 -13.49 -6.18 -17.31
CA ALA A 318 -13.98 -6.87 -18.51
C ALA A 318 -12.86 -7.06 -19.56
N SER A 319 -11.96 -6.09 -19.74
CA SER A 319 -10.83 -6.19 -20.65
C SER A 319 -9.82 -7.25 -20.20
N ILE A 320 -9.48 -7.32 -18.90
CA ILE A 320 -8.60 -8.38 -18.38
C ILE A 320 -9.26 -9.74 -18.56
N LEU A 321 -10.56 -9.84 -18.30
CA LEU A 321 -11.31 -11.08 -18.51
C LEU A 321 -11.28 -11.52 -19.97
N LEU A 322 -11.44 -10.57 -20.90
CA LEU A 322 -11.30 -10.83 -22.33
C LEU A 322 -9.90 -11.36 -22.69
N PHE A 323 -8.84 -10.79 -22.10
CA PHE A 323 -7.48 -11.29 -22.32
C PHE A 323 -7.29 -12.72 -21.80
N LEU A 324 -7.84 -13.04 -20.63
CA LEU A 324 -7.83 -14.40 -20.07
C LEU A 324 -8.56 -15.40 -20.96
N MET A 325 -9.63 -14.98 -21.62
CA MET A 325 -10.40 -15.85 -22.52
C MET A 325 -9.78 -16.01 -23.91
N THR A 326 -9.06 -15.01 -24.39
CA THR A 326 -8.60 -14.96 -25.80
C THR A 326 -7.13 -15.28 -25.99
N VAL A 327 -6.25 -14.87 -25.05
CA VAL A 327 -4.79 -14.96 -25.22
C VAL A 327 -4.00 -15.51 -24.02
N PRO A 328 -4.52 -16.55 -23.30
CA PRO A 328 -3.81 -17.07 -22.13
C PRO A 328 -2.42 -17.60 -22.47
N GLN A 329 -2.23 -18.17 -23.68
CA GLN A 329 -0.94 -18.69 -24.14
C GLN A 329 0.14 -17.59 -24.24
N VAL A 330 -0.23 -16.34 -24.55
CA VAL A 330 0.72 -15.22 -24.59
C VAL A 330 1.20 -14.88 -23.17
N LEU A 331 0.32 -14.98 -22.17
CA LEU A 331 0.68 -14.74 -20.78
C LEU A 331 1.66 -15.79 -20.25
N GLU A 332 1.54 -17.03 -20.70
CA GLU A 332 2.46 -18.13 -20.37
C GLU A 332 3.87 -17.96 -20.91
N MET A 333 4.02 -17.19 -21.99
CA MET A 333 5.33 -16.92 -22.61
C MET A 333 6.13 -15.82 -21.91
N ILE A 334 5.57 -15.15 -20.90
CA ILE A 334 6.26 -14.06 -20.21
C ILE A 334 7.41 -14.63 -19.38
N PRO A 335 8.66 -14.14 -19.57
CA PRO A 335 9.79 -14.56 -18.74
C PRO A 335 9.70 -14.03 -17.32
N THR A 336 10.02 -14.84 -16.31
CA THR A 336 10.00 -14.43 -14.89
C THR A 336 10.98 -13.30 -14.62
N ALA A 337 12.14 -13.30 -15.27
CA ALA A 337 13.12 -12.23 -15.20
C ALA A 337 12.58 -10.87 -15.67
N ALA A 338 11.68 -10.85 -16.66
CA ALA A 338 11.02 -9.62 -17.10
C ALA A 338 10.02 -9.10 -16.06
N MET A 339 9.27 -10.01 -15.40
CA MET A 339 8.39 -9.63 -14.29
C MET A 339 9.19 -9.10 -13.09
N ALA A 340 10.31 -9.73 -12.78
CA ALA A 340 11.21 -9.29 -11.71
C ALA A 340 11.80 -7.91 -12.00
N ALA A 341 12.20 -7.64 -13.25
CA ALA A 341 12.68 -6.32 -13.68
C ALA A 341 11.58 -5.25 -13.55
N LEU A 342 10.33 -5.58 -13.91
CA LEU A 342 9.19 -4.70 -13.72
C LEU A 342 8.95 -4.39 -12.23
N LEU A 343 8.99 -5.40 -11.37
CA LEU A 343 8.84 -5.22 -9.91
C LEU A 343 9.98 -4.39 -9.32
N LEU A 344 11.22 -4.63 -9.72
CA LEU A 344 12.37 -3.81 -9.30
C LEU A 344 12.15 -2.34 -9.69
N TYR A 345 11.76 -2.08 -10.93
CA TYR A 345 11.44 -0.73 -11.39
C TYR A 345 10.33 -0.08 -10.56
N LEU A 346 9.24 -0.81 -10.27
CA LEU A 346 8.14 -0.33 -9.44
C LEU A 346 8.58 -0.09 -8.00
N GLY A 347 9.41 -0.98 -7.43
CA GLY A 347 9.99 -0.82 -6.08
C GLY A 347 10.83 0.45 -5.98
N VAL A 348 11.71 0.70 -6.95
CA VAL A 348 12.52 1.93 -7.01
C VAL A 348 11.63 3.17 -7.15
N LYS A 349 10.55 3.10 -7.93
CA LYS A 349 9.58 4.21 -8.07
C LYS A 349 8.74 4.50 -6.82
N LEU A 350 8.59 3.54 -5.92
CA LEU A 350 7.94 3.78 -4.63
C LEU A 350 8.77 4.72 -3.74
N ILE A 351 10.10 4.73 -3.92
CA ILE A 351 11.01 5.55 -3.12
C ILE A 351 10.85 7.03 -3.49
N ASP A 352 10.15 7.79 -2.63
CA ASP A 352 9.89 9.21 -2.84
C ASP A 352 10.85 10.09 -2.03
N ILE A 353 12.01 10.39 -2.64
CA ILE A 353 13.07 11.24 -2.04
C ILE A 353 12.54 12.63 -1.64
N LYS A 354 11.51 13.16 -2.33
CA LYS A 354 10.93 14.46 -2.00
C LYS A 354 10.13 14.40 -0.70
N LYS A 355 9.32 13.35 -0.53
CA LYS A 355 8.57 13.11 0.71
C LYS A 355 9.51 12.82 1.88
N ILE A 356 10.53 11.98 1.66
CA ILE A 356 11.58 11.70 2.66
C ILE A 356 12.19 13.03 3.15
N LYS A 357 12.68 13.87 2.23
CA LYS A 357 13.27 15.17 2.57
C LYS A 357 12.28 16.09 3.30
N ARG A 358 10.99 16.05 2.96
CA ARG A 358 9.96 16.83 3.62
C ARG A 358 9.80 16.39 5.08
N VAL A 359 9.58 15.08 5.34
CA VAL A 359 9.40 14.53 6.69
C VAL A 359 10.62 14.82 7.56
N PHE A 360 11.84 14.66 7.02
CA PHE A 360 13.10 14.93 7.75
C PHE A 360 13.32 16.42 8.08
N ARG A 361 12.59 17.33 7.44
CA ARG A 361 12.66 18.78 7.67
C ARG A 361 11.50 19.31 8.52
N THR A 362 10.42 18.54 8.69
CA THR A 362 9.21 19.01 9.37
C THR A 362 9.40 18.98 10.88
N THR A 363 9.50 17.81 11.48
CA THR A 363 9.74 17.66 12.92
C THR A 363 10.72 16.52 13.20
N ARG A 364 11.47 16.62 14.32
CA ARG A 364 12.34 15.51 14.76
C ARG A 364 11.55 14.26 15.12
N HIS A 365 10.32 14.43 15.61
CA HIS A 365 9.42 13.32 15.98
C HIS A 365 9.02 12.52 14.74
N ASP A 366 8.54 13.20 13.69
CA ASP A 366 8.15 12.54 12.43
C ASP A 366 9.33 11.83 11.77
N MET A 367 10.52 12.43 11.82
CA MET A 367 11.75 11.80 11.34
C MET A 367 12.02 10.47 12.07
N TRP A 368 11.96 10.45 13.41
CA TRP A 368 12.21 9.23 14.16
C TRP A 368 11.13 8.17 13.95
N VAL A 369 9.86 8.56 13.86
CA VAL A 369 8.77 7.64 13.50
C VAL A 369 9.05 6.99 12.13
N ALA A 370 9.39 7.77 11.11
CA ALA A 370 9.70 7.24 9.78
C ALA A 370 10.92 6.30 9.79
N VAL A 371 12.01 6.69 10.45
CA VAL A 371 13.26 5.90 10.51
C VAL A 371 13.05 4.59 11.27
N ILE A 372 12.37 4.62 12.42
CA ILE A 372 12.10 3.41 13.21
C ILE A 372 11.17 2.48 12.45
N THR A 373 10.07 3.01 11.87
CA THR A 373 9.15 2.23 11.04
C THR A 373 9.88 1.56 9.89
N PHE A 374 10.69 2.31 9.14
CA PHE A 374 11.51 1.80 8.04
C PHE A 374 12.45 0.68 8.52
N SER A 375 13.18 0.92 9.60
CA SER A 375 14.18 -0.03 10.12
C SER A 375 13.53 -1.33 10.62
N VAL A 376 12.44 -1.24 11.39
CA VAL A 376 11.71 -2.42 11.87
C VAL A 376 11.11 -3.19 10.69
N SER A 377 10.53 -2.48 9.69
CA SER A 377 9.97 -3.12 8.49
C SER A 377 11.01 -3.87 7.68
N LEU A 378 12.23 -3.31 7.54
CA LEU A 378 13.28 -3.89 6.69
C LEU A 378 14.06 -5.01 7.39
N PHE A 379 14.39 -4.83 8.67
CA PHE A 379 15.31 -5.73 9.40
C PHE A 379 14.62 -6.78 10.27
N ILE A 380 13.35 -6.54 10.68
CA ILE A 380 12.61 -7.48 11.54
C ILE A 380 11.50 -8.14 10.73
N LYS A 381 10.36 -7.46 10.58
CA LYS A 381 9.23 -7.88 9.74
C LYS A 381 8.44 -6.66 9.29
N ILE A 382 7.91 -6.73 8.07
CA ILE A 382 7.17 -5.61 7.45
C ILE A 382 5.93 -5.22 8.27
N GLU A 383 5.13 -6.21 8.72
CA GLU A 383 3.92 -5.93 9.53
C GLU A 383 4.27 -5.23 10.86
N TYR A 384 5.34 -5.66 11.52
CA TYR A 384 5.75 -5.09 12.80
C TYR A 384 6.23 -3.64 12.67
N GLY A 385 6.84 -3.29 11.53
CA GLY A 385 7.21 -1.92 11.24
C GLY A 385 6.01 -0.99 11.23
N LEU A 386 4.93 -1.36 10.55
CA LEU A 386 3.69 -0.58 10.54
C LEU A 386 3.11 -0.41 11.94
N TYR A 387 2.97 -1.49 12.70
CA TYR A 387 2.43 -1.43 14.06
C TYR A 387 3.28 -0.58 14.99
N THR A 388 4.61 -0.74 14.91
CA THR A 388 5.56 0.08 15.68
C THR A 388 5.43 1.55 15.31
N GLY A 389 5.33 1.87 14.03
CA GLY A 389 5.17 3.24 13.56
C GLY A 389 3.90 3.91 14.06
N ILE A 390 2.76 3.21 13.97
CA ILE A 390 1.48 3.71 14.47
C ILE A 390 1.53 3.88 16.00
N ALA A 391 2.02 2.87 16.72
CA ALA A 391 2.11 2.92 18.18
C ALA A 391 3.04 4.06 18.65
N LEU A 392 4.22 4.19 18.04
CA LEU A 392 5.16 5.25 18.39
C LEU A 392 4.58 6.64 18.12
N ALA A 393 3.90 6.82 17.00
CA ALA A 393 3.29 8.10 16.68
C ALA A 393 2.13 8.44 17.62
N ALA A 394 1.31 7.44 18.00
CA ALA A 394 0.26 7.63 18.99
C ALA A 394 0.84 8.02 20.37
N LEU A 395 1.93 7.36 20.80
CA LEU A 395 2.62 7.72 22.04
C LEU A 395 3.19 9.14 22.00
N LEU A 396 3.81 9.54 20.88
CA LEU A 396 4.35 10.88 20.72
C LEU A 396 3.26 11.95 20.67
N LEU A 397 2.11 11.65 20.05
CA LEU A 397 0.95 12.52 20.04
C LEU A 397 0.42 12.74 21.48
N LEU A 398 0.25 11.65 22.23
CA LEU A 398 -0.16 11.70 23.62
C LEU A 398 0.85 12.45 24.51
N ALA A 399 2.14 12.30 24.25
CA ALA A 399 3.18 13.03 24.97
C ALA A 399 3.15 14.54 24.66
N LYS A 400 2.86 14.90 23.40
CA LYS A 400 2.79 16.31 22.98
C LYS A 400 1.51 17.01 23.49
N SER A 401 0.40 16.30 23.62
CA SER A 401 -0.87 16.86 24.10
C SER A 401 -0.89 17.13 25.64
N ARG A 402 0.24 16.91 26.33
CA ARG A 402 0.38 17.19 27.78
C ARG A 402 0.85 18.61 28.12
N VAL A 403 1.12 19.45 27.12
CA VAL A 403 1.60 20.81 27.40
C VAL A 403 0.44 21.77 27.43
N LEU A 404 0.15 22.29 28.63
CA LEU A 404 -0.77 23.42 28.83
C LEU A 404 0.02 24.73 28.77
N HIS A 405 -0.51 25.69 28.06
CA HIS A 405 -0.03 27.07 28.07
C HIS A 405 -1.00 27.92 28.87
N PHE A 406 -0.51 28.49 29.94
CA PHE A 406 -1.27 29.45 30.75
C PHE A 406 -0.94 30.84 30.24
N MET A 407 -1.96 31.61 29.85
CA MET A 407 -1.82 32.99 29.40
C MET A 407 -2.54 33.89 30.40
N GLU A 408 -1.84 34.88 30.93
CA GLU A 408 -2.41 35.92 31.77
C GLU A 408 -3.12 36.93 30.85
N ILE A 409 -4.36 37.28 31.21
CA ILE A 409 -5.16 38.26 30.48
C ILE A 409 -5.00 39.61 31.22
N LEU A 410 -4.31 40.54 30.56
CA LEU A 410 -4.03 41.88 31.08
C LEU A 410 -4.86 42.91 30.32
N PRO A 411 -5.41 43.96 31.03
CA PRO A 411 -6.06 45.07 30.35
C PRO A 411 -5.03 45.96 29.67
N ALA A 412 -5.22 46.19 28.39
CA ALA A 412 -4.40 47.09 27.60
C ALA A 412 -4.88 48.56 27.72
N PRO A 413 -4.02 49.57 27.50
CA PRO A 413 -4.36 50.99 27.61
C PRO A 413 -5.49 51.47 26.69
N ASP A 414 -5.75 50.74 25.62
CA ASP A 414 -6.79 51.02 24.63
C ASP A 414 -8.17 50.41 24.98
N GLY A 415 -8.27 49.73 26.15
CA GLY A 415 -9.47 49.03 26.60
C GLY A 415 -9.65 47.64 26.04
N ALA A 416 -8.69 47.14 25.26
CA ALA A 416 -8.62 45.74 24.82
C ALA A 416 -8.00 44.87 25.92
N PHE A 417 -7.96 43.51 25.70
CA PHE A 417 -7.24 42.60 26.55
C PHE A 417 -6.08 42.05 25.76
N GLU A 418 -4.89 42.01 26.40
CA GLU A 418 -3.70 41.36 25.87
C GLU A 418 -3.45 40.04 26.59
N GLU A 419 -3.16 38.97 25.87
CA GLU A 419 -2.74 37.71 26.42
C GLU A 419 -1.20 37.68 26.48
N ARG A 420 -0.67 37.36 27.67
CA ARG A 420 0.78 37.20 27.90
C ARG A 420 1.03 35.86 28.54
N GLU A 421 2.15 35.22 28.19
CA GLU A 421 2.52 33.93 28.80
C GLU A 421 2.71 34.10 30.32
N TYR A 422 1.95 33.30 31.09
CA TYR A 422 2.03 33.33 32.56
C TYR A 422 3.38 32.78 33.02
N THR A 423 4.12 33.58 33.77
CA THR A 423 5.40 33.17 34.36
C THR A 423 5.23 33.18 35.89
N PRO A 424 5.41 32.04 36.58
CA PRO A 424 5.29 31.99 38.06
C PRO A 424 6.18 33.03 38.74
N GLY A 425 5.59 33.83 39.65
CA GLY A 425 6.30 34.85 40.37
C GLY A 425 6.44 36.23 39.69
N SER A 426 5.94 36.41 38.47
CA SER A 426 5.87 37.70 37.79
C SER A 426 4.53 38.38 38.10
N THR A 427 4.42 39.06 39.24
CA THR A 427 3.26 39.92 39.54
C THR A 427 3.30 41.16 38.72
N HIS A 428 2.57 41.22 37.62
CA HIS A 428 2.48 42.41 36.80
C HIS A 428 1.36 43.36 37.13
N THR A 429 0.44 42.95 38.03
CA THR A 429 -0.65 43.83 38.49
C THR A 429 -0.97 43.55 39.97
N PRO A 430 -1.03 44.57 40.83
CA PRO A 430 -1.59 44.46 42.19
C PRO A 430 -3.12 44.48 42.08
N SER A 431 -3.72 43.42 41.53
CA SER A 431 -5.19 43.31 41.47
C SER A 431 -5.66 42.09 42.19
N ALA A 432 -6.77 42.22 42.93
CA ALA A 432 -7.38 41.13 43.66
C ALA A 432 -7.95 40.00 42.80
N VAL A 433 -7.83 40.11 41.48
CA VAL A 433 -8.32 39.12 40.51
C VAL A 433 -7.31 38.95 39.40
N VAL A 434 -6.85 37.71 39.19
CA VAL A 434 -6.02 37.31 38.05
C VAL A 434 -6.88 36.51 37.11
N ALA A 435 -6.97 36.96 35.84
CA ALA A 435 -7.67 36.26 34.77
C ALA A 435 -6.63 35.44 33.99
N VAL A 436 -6.80 34.14 33.91
CA VAL A 436 -5.91 33.24 33.19
C VAL A 436 -6.68 32.50 32.13
N SER A 437 -6.18 32.54 30.91
CA SER A 437 -6.63 31.73 29.77
C SER A 437 -5.77 30.48 29.67
N VAL A 438 -6.38 29.31 29.57
CA VAL A 438 -5.68 28.04 29.44
C VAL A 438 -5.79 27.56 28.01
N HIS A 439 -4.66 27.52 27.31
CA HIS A 439 -4.56 27.06 25.94
C HIS A 439 -3.95 25.64 25.91
N GLY A 440 -4.63 24.69 25.25
CA GLY A 440 -4.23 23.31 25.07
C GLY A 440 -5.41 22.35 25.07
N ASP A 441 -5.16 21.12 24.66
CA ASP A 441 -6.19 20.08 24.65
C ASP A 441 -6.39 19.53 26.07
N LEU A 442 -7.55 19.77 26.67
CA LEU A 442 -7.91 19.24 27.99
C LEU A 442 -8.18 17.74 27.90
N SER A 443 -7.13 16.93 28.09
CA SER A 443 -7.21 15.47 28.18
C SER A 443 -7.14 14.97 29.62
N TYR A 444 -7.62 13.74 29.86
CA TYR A 444 -7.61 13.13 31.21
C TYR A 444 -6.22 13.11 31.89
N GLY A 445 -5.13 13.04 31.08
CA GLY A 445 -3.75 13.02 31.59
C GLY A 445 -3.24 14.36 32.10
N ILE A 446 -3.96 15.46 31.84
CA ILE A 446 -3.55 16.85 32.14
C ILE A 446 -4.33 17.39 33.33
N ALA A 447 -5.40 16.73 33.76
CA ALA A 447 -6.25 17.22 34.86
C ALA A 447 -5.45 17.47 36.18
N HIS A 448 -4.46 16.63 36.46
CA HIS A 448 -3.60 16.78 37.65
C HIS A 448 -2.67 17.99 37.51
N GLU A 449 -2.02 18.16 36.38
CA GLU A 449 -1.13 19.29 36.09
C GLU A 449 -1.90 20.62 36.04
N LEU A 450 -3.11 20.62 35.47
CA LEU A 450 -4.02 21.77 35.49
C LEU A 450 -4.37 22.18 36.95
N MET A 451 -4.74 21.23 37.76
CA MET A 451 -5.07 21.47 39.18
C MET A 451 -3.86 21.95 39.99
N GLU A 452 -2.68 21.39 39.73
CA GLU A 452 -1.45 21.79 40.38
C GLU A 452 -1.06 23.23 40.04
N GLN A 453 -1.08 23.60 38.78
CA GLN A 453 -0.75 24.95 38.32
C GLN A 453 -1.82 25.97 38.75
N LEU A 454 -3.12 25.62 38.73
CA LEU A 454 -4.18 26.49 39.26
C LEU A 454 -4.04 26.72 40.75
N ASN A 455 -3.65 25.68 41.54
CA ASN A 455 -3.38 25.83 42.95
C ASN A 455 -2.13 26.69 43.23
N GLU A 456 -1.08 26.57 42.40
CA GLU A 456 0.11 27.42 42.49
C GLU A 456 -0.24 28.89 42.22
N ILE A 457 -1.03 29.17 41.21
CA ILE A 457 -1.53 30.54 40.90
C ILE A 457 -2.36 31.08 42.07
N ALA A 458 -3.21 30.23 42.70
CA ALA A 458 -4.04 30.64 43.80
C ALA A 458 -3.23 30.90 45.10
N THR A 459 -2.17 30.10 45.36
CA THR A 459 -1.35 30.27 46.57
C THR A 459 -0.32 31.40 46.48
N LEU A 460 0.01 31.90 45.30
CA LEU A 460 0.88 33.07 45.14
C LEU A 460 0.16 34.39 45.37
N GLN A 461 -1.16 34.39 45.64
CA GLN A 461 -1.97 35.57 45.91
C GLN A 461 -2.35 35.78 47.37
N ASP A 462 -2.09 34.79 48.25
CA ASP A 462 -2.19 34.94 49.71
C ASP A 462 -0.84 35.46 50.30
#